data_c04b0f15169c377c82f750124066851b
#
_entry.id   c04b0f15169c377c82f750124066851b
#
_cell.length_a   1.000
_cell.length_b   1.000
_cell.length_c   1.000
_cell.angle_alpha   90.00
_cell.angle_beta   90.00
_cell.angle_gamma   90.00
#
_symmetry.space_group_name_H-M   'P 1'
#
loop_
_entity.id
_entity.type
_entity.pdbx_description
1 polymer ?
#
loop_
_entity_poly.entity_id
_entity_poly.type
_entity_poly.pdbx_seq_one_letter_code
_entity_poly.pdbx_strand_id
1 'polypeptide(L)'
;MAGNRDFLLSKQFELESGCVIINEPFVLEHNSKKFLLIHGDSLCTDDVSYQKLKRFLRNPLTQFIFLKLSKNLRLKLTGQLRKKSIEAQRYKSAEIMDVNQSATNKLMSEYPGFDLIHGHTHRQKTHKQDSYTRHVLGDWSNSIGSAIKLSDKLEWLEIN
;
A
#
# COMPACT_ATOMS: atom_id res chain seq x y z
N MET A 1 -2.48 7.58 -2.26
CA MET A 1 -1.40 6.90 -3.01
C MET A 1 -1.92 5.66 -3.71
N ALA A 2 -1.29 5.27 -4.81
CA ALA A 2 -1.72 4.09 -5.55
C ALA A 2 -1.29 2.81 -4.85
N GLY A 3 -2.23 1.90 -4.61
CA GLY A 3 -1.97 0.57 -4.06
C GLY A 3 -1.51 -0.44 -5.10
N ASN A 4 -1.49 -1.70 -4.70
CA ASN A 4 -1.09 -2.81 -5.58
C ASN A 4 -2.12 -3.15 -6.67
N ARG A 5 -3.33 -2.59 -6.60
CA ARG A 5 -4.40 -2.77 -7.60
C ARG A 5 -4.76 -1.50 -8.34
N ASP A 6 -4.29 -0.35 -7.88
CA ASP A 6 -4.71 0.99 -8.32
C ASP A 6 -3.61 1.73 -9.08
N PHE A 7 -2.56 1.04 -9.48
CA PHE A 7 -1.36 1.62 -10.09
C PHE A 7 -1.60 2.24 -11.49
N LEU A 8 -2.81 2.11 -12.02
CA LEU A 8 -3.24 2.76 -13.27
C LEU A 8 -4.02 4.07 -13.03
N LEU A 9 -4.23 4.47 -11.76
CA LEU A 9 -4.81 5.77 -11.45
C LEU A 9 -3.94 6.87 -12.06
N SER A 10 -4.58 7.80 -12.75
CA SER A 10 -3.91 8.83 -13.53
C SER A 10 -4.43 10.22 -13.17
N LYS A 11 -3.85 11.25 -13.79
CA LYS A 11 -4.32 12.63 -13.67
C LYS A 11 -5.79 12.80 -14.01
N GLN A 12 -6.34 11.98 -14.92
CA GLN A 12 -7.75 11.99 -15.23
C GLN A 12 -8.61 11.63 -14.02
N PHE A 13 -8.18 10.64 -13.24
CA PHE A 13 -8.87 10.28 -11.99
C PHE A 13 -8.86 11.44 -10.98
N GLU A 14 -7.73 12.15 -10.86
CA GLU A 14 -7.65 13.33 -9.98
C GLU A 14 -8.65 14.41 -10.38
N LEU A 15 -8.74 14.70 -11.68
CA LEU A 15 -9.65 15.70 -12.22
C LEU A 15 -11.13 15.33 -12.01
N GLU A 16 -11.47 14.05 -12.17
CA GLU A 16 -12.85 13.57 -12.06
C GLU A 16 -13.31 13.39 -10.60
N SER A 17 -12.38 12.98 -9.71
CA SER A 17 -12.71 12.68 -8.32
C SER A 17 -12.45 13.81 -7.33
N GLY A 18 -11.66 14.82 -7.72
CA GLY A 18 -11.16 15.86 -6.81
C GLY A 18 -10.09 15.36 -5.85
N CYS A 19 -9.67 14.09 -5.95
CA CYS A 19 -8.60 13.53 -5.11
C CYS A 19 -7.22 13.89 -5.67
N VAL A 20 -6.23 14.00 -4.81
CA VAL A 20 -4.81 14.13 -5.18
C VAL A 20 -4.10 12.80 -4.97
N ILE A 21 -3.45 12.31 -6.02
CA ILE A 21 -2.64 11.09 -5.95
C ILE A 21 -1.25 11.46 -5.43
N ILE A 22 -0.97 11.10 -4.19
CA ILE A 22 0.35 11.28 -3.59
C ILE A 22 1.27 10.12 -3.92
N ASN A 23 2.56 10.40 -4.12
CA ASN A 23 3.59 9.39 -4.32
C ASN A 23 4.08 8.84 -2.97
N GLU A 24 4.61 7.64 -2.98
CA GLU A 24 5.27 7.03 -1.82
C GLU A 24 6.81 7.09 -1.94
N PRO A 25 7.54 7.33 -0.85
CA PRO A 25 7.02 7.70 0.46
C PRO A 25 6.49 9.15 0.48
N PHE A 26 5.43 9.40 1.26
CA PHE A 26 4.87 10.72 1.46
C PHE A 26 5.10 11.19 2.89
N VAL A 27 5.68 12.37 3.06
CA VAL A 27 5.90 12.99 4.36
C VAL A 27 4.67 13.79 4.77
N LEU A 28 4.13 13.47 5.95
CA LEU A 28 3.04 14.20 6.57
C LEU A 28 3.49 14.75 7.93
N GLU A 29 3.39 16.06 8.09
CA GLU A 29 3.65 16.72 9.38
C GLU A 29 2.33 17.20 9.98
N HIS A 30 2.10 16.87 11.25
CA HIS A 30 0.93 17.30 12.00
C HIS A 30 1.27 17.50 13.48
N ASN A 31 1.00 18.70 14.03
CA ASN A 31 1.25 19.04 15.44
C ASN A 31 2.66 18.65 15.92
N SER A 32 3.69 19.06 15.17
CA SER A 32 5.11 18.76 15.44
C SER A 32 5.49 17.27 15.37
N LYS A 33 4.56 16.39 15.01
CA LYS A 33 4.83 14.99 14.73
C LYS A 33 5.02 14.79 13.23
N LYS A 34 5.90 13.86 12.90
CA LYS A 34 6.24 13.54 11.51
C LYS A 34 5.88 12.10 11.22
N PHE A 35 5.17 11.91 10.14
CA PHE A 35 4.72 10.59 9.68
C PHE A 35 5.22 10.34 8.27
N LEU A 36 5.72 9.14 8.04
CA LEU A 36 6.01 8.64 6.71
C LEU A 36 4.84 7.75 6.26
N LEU A 37 4.19 8.14 5.18
CA LEU A 37 3.08 7.37 4.62
C LEU A 37 3.57 6.59 3.42
N ILE A 38 3.31 5.28 3.41
CA ILE A 38 3.55 4.40 2.26
C ILE A 38 2.38 3.45 2.08
N HIS A 39 2.22 2.88 0.89
CA HIS A 39 1.24 1.79 0.72
C HIS A 39 1.63 0.56 1.55
N GLY A 40 2.90 0.20 1.58
CA GLY A 40 3.46 -0.89 2.38
C GLY A 40 3.91 -2.11 1.59
N ASP A 41 3.43 -2.29 0.36
CA ASP A 41 3.79 -3.42 -0.49
C ASP A 41 5.27 -3.48 -0.88
N SER A 42 5.97 -2.35 -0.85
CA SER A 42 7.41 -2.27 -1.08
C SER A 42 8.24 -2.89 0.05
N LEU A 43 7.68 -2.98 1.25
CA LEU A 43 8.31 -3.58 2.41
C LEU A 43 8.13 -5.10 2.51
N CYS A 44 7.20 -5.69 1.74
CA CYS A 44 7.00 -7.14 1.69
C CYS A 44 8.05 -7.78 0.76
N THR A 45 9.33 -7.65 1.13
CA THR A 45 10.47 -8.08 0.30
C THR A 45 10.61 -9.59 0.19
N ASP A 46 10.08 -10.32 1.16
CA ASP A 46 10.15 -11.79 1.22
C ASP A 46 9.21 -12.43 0.20
N ASP A 47 8.17 -11.72 -0.24
CA ASP A 47 7.33 -12.14 -1.35
C ASP A 47 7.96 -11.80 -2.71
N VAL A 48 9.04 -12.50 -3.04
CA VAL A 48 9.80 -12.28 -4.28
C VAL A 48 8.93 -12.39 -5.52
N SER A 49 7.97 -13.32 -5.54
CA SER A 49 7.07 -13.50 -6.67
C SER A 49 6.17 -12.28 -6.89
N TYR A 50 5.64 -11.72 -5.81
CA TYR A 50 4.87 -10.49 -5.84
C TYR A 50 5.73 -9.30 -6.28
N GLN A 51 6.94 -9.14 -5.75
CA GLN A 51 7.83 -8.04 -6.12
C GLN A 51 8.20 -8.06 -7.61
N LYS A 52 8.40 -9.24 -8.21
CA LYS A 52 8.61 -9.39 -9.66
C LYS A 52 7.37 -8.96 -10.46
N LEU A 53 6.19 -9.43 -10.05
CA LEU A 53 4.92 -9.06 -10.69
C LEU A 53 4.65 -7.55 -10.58
N LYS A 54 4.85 -6.96 -9.39
CA LYS A 54 4.73 -5.52 -9.16
C LYS A 54 5.62 -4.72 -10.12
N ARG A 55 6.90 -5.09 -10.24
CA ARG A 55 7.85 -4.44 -11.13
C ARG A 55 7.41 -4.51 -12.59
N PHE A 56 6.90 -5.67 -13.02
CA PHE A 56 6.37 -5.85 -14.38
C PHE A 56 5.14 -4.98 -14.63
N LEU A 57 4.16 -5.00 -13.72
CA LEU A 57 2.91 -4.25 -13.88
C LEU A 57 3.08 -2.73 -13.77
N ARG A 58 4.06 -2.27 -12.98
CA ARG A 58 4.38 -0.83 -12.84
C ARG A 58 5.36 -0.32 -13.89
N ASN A 59 5.84 -1.17 -14.80
CA ASN A 59 6.70 -0.74 -15.91
C ASN A 59 5.88 0.11 -16.90
N PRO A 60 6.34 1.34 -17.26
CA PRO A 60 5.60 2.24 -18.14
C PRO A 60 5.27 1.64 -19.50
N LEU A 61 6.18 0.85 -20.07
CA LEU A 61 5.94 0.19 -21.36
C LEU A 61 4.83 -0.87 -21.24
N THR A 62 4.83 -1.67 -20.16
CA THR A 62 3.77 -2.64 -19.88
C THR A 62 2.42 -1.94 -19.76
N GLN A 63 2.36 -0.83 -19.01
CA GLN A 63 1.14 -0.05 -18.86
C GLN A 63 0.67 0.56 -20.18
N PHE A 64 1.58 1.12 -20.96
CA PHE A 64 1.27 1.68 -22.28
C PHE A 64 0.66 0.62 -23.20
N ILE A 65 1.28 -0.55 -23.32
CA ILE A 65 0.76 -1.67 -24.13
C ILE A 65 -0.60 -2.12 -23.62
N PHE A 66 -0.75 -2.30 -22.28
CA PHE A 66 -2.01 -2.71 -21.67
C PHE A 66 -3.15 -1.72 -21.94
N LEU A 67 -2.90 -0.42 -21.89
CA LEU A 67 -3.90 0.62 -22.15
C LEU A 67 -4.34 0.68 -23.62
N LYS A 68 -3.51 0.19 -24.55
CA LYS A 68 -3.88 0.07 -25.99
C LYS A 68 -4.79 -1.13 -26.28
N LEU A 69 -4.90 -2.09 -25.36
CA LEU A 69 -5.80 -3.23 -25.54
C LEU A 69 -7.27 -2.82 -25.44
N SER A 70 -8.14 -3.58 -26.11
CA SER A 70 -9.59 -3.39 -25.98
C SER A 70 -10.07 -3.59 -24.55
N LYS A 71 -11.16 -2.92 -24.16
CA LYS A 71 -11.74 -3.03 -22.80
C LYS A 71 -11.99 -4.49 -22.42
N ASN A 72 -12.55 -5.30 -23.32
CA ASN A 72 -12.87 -6.71 -23.03
C ASN A 72 -11.61 -7.54 -22.76
N LEU A 73 -10.54 -7.30 -23.52
CA LEU A 73 -9.28 -7.99 -23.30
C LEU A 73 -8.62 -7.58 -21.98
N ARG A 74 -8.66 -6.29 -21.65
CA ARG A 74 -8.17 -5.80 -20.34
C ARG A 74 -8.93 -6.45 -19.18
N LEU A 75 -10.26 -6.51 -19.25
CA LEU A 75 -11.09 -7.16 -18.22
C LEU A 75 -10.78 -8.65 -18.07
N LYS A 76 -10.58 -9.35 -19.20
CA LYS A 76 -10.20 -10.78 -19.19
C LYS A 76 -8.84 -10.98 -18.53
N LEU A 77 -7.83 -10.21 -18.91
CA LEU A 77 -6.47 -10.32 -18.38
C LEU A 77 -6.43 -9.99 -16.88
N THR A 78 -7.08 -8.90 -16.44
CA THR A 78 -7.13 -8.53 -15.02
C THR A 78 -7.89 -9.55 -14.19
N GLY A 79 -8.97 -10.14 -14.72
CA GLY A 79 -9.70 -11.22 -14.05
C GLY A 79 -8.85 -12.48 -13.86
N GLN A 80 -8.05 -12.85 -14.88
CA GLN A 80 -7.13 -13.99 -14.77
C GLN A 80 -6.00 -13.72 -13.77
N LEU A 81 -5.40 -12.53 -13.81
CA LEU A 81 -4.36 -12.13 -12.85
C LEU A 81 -4.90 -12.14 -11.41
N ARG A 82 -6.13 -11.66 -11.22
CA ARG A 82 -6.76 -11.67 -9.88
C ARG A 82 -6.97 -13.09 -9.36
N LYS A 83 -7.48 -14.01 -10.20
CA LYS A 83 -7.65 -15.43 -9.83
C LYS A 83 -6.32 -16.06 -9.43
N LYS A 84 -5.27 -15.91 -10.27
CA LYS A 84 -3.93 -16.42 -9.97
C LYS A 84 -3.34 -15.82 -8.69
N SER A 85 -3.57 -14.53 -8.43
CA SER A 85 -3.10 -13.88 -7.21
C SER A 85 -3.78 -14.46 -5.96
N ILE A 86 -5.10 -14.69 -6.01
CA ILE A 86 -5.85 -15.30 -4.90
C ILE A 86 -5.36 -16.74 -4.64
N GLU A 87 -5.16 -17.53 -5.69
CA GLU A 87 -4.63 -18.90 -5.58
C GLU A 87 -3.23 -18.90 -4.96
N ALA A 88 -2.34 -18.03 -5.46
CA ALA A 88 -0.98 -17.92 -4.94
C ALA A 88 -0.95 -17.51 -3.45
N GLN A 89 -1.85 -16.65 -3.01
CA GLN A 89 -1.95 -16.24 -1.60
C GLN A 89 -2.33 -17.40 -0.66
N ARG A 90 -3.11 -18.36 -1.13
CA ARG A 90 -3.51 -19.53 -0.32
C ARG A 90 -2.33 -20.41 0.11
N TYR A 91 -1.26 -20.40 -0.66
CA TYR A 91 -0.06 -21.23 -0.41
C TYR A 91 1.08 -20.45 0.26
N LYS A 92 0.90 -19.16 0.53
CA LYS A 92 1.91 -18.33 1.18
C LYS A 92 1.64 -18.25 2.68
N SER A 93 2.72 -18.36 3.47
CA SER A 93 2.61 -18.13 4.91
C SER A 93 2.28 -16.66 5.19
N ALA A 94 1.66 -16.43 6.32
CA ALA A 94 1.33 -15.09 6.78
C ALA A 94 2.60 -14.20 6.92
N GLU A 95 3.73 -14.80 7.28
CA GLU A 95 5.02 -14.11 7.46
C GLU A 95 5.58 -13.59 6.14
N ILE A 96 5.55 -14.40 5.07
CA ILE A 96 6.01 -13.98 3.73
C ILE A 96 5.17 -12.81 3.18
N MET A 97 3.89 -12.76 3.55
CA MET A 97 2.98 -11.68 3.11
C MET A 97 3.03 -10.44 4.00
N ASP A 98 3.76 -10.46 5.11
CA ASP A 98 3.94 -9.31 5.98
C ASP A 98 5.14 -8.46 5.55
N VAL A 99 5.27 -7.28 6.15
CA VAL A 99 6.44 -6.43 5.92
C VAL A 99 7.68 -7.05 6.55
N ASN A 100 8.78 -7.04 5.80
CA ASN A 100 10.08 -7.46 6.31
C ASN A 100 10.63 -6.40 7.26
N GLN A 101 10.99 -6.82 8.49
CA GLN A 101 11.46 -5.89 9.53
C GLN A 101 12.77 -5.21 9.15
N SER A 102 13.69 -5.92 8.49
CA SER A 102 14.96 -5.33 8.04
C SER A 102 14.75 -4.27 6.98
N ALA A 103 13.85 -4.53 6.01
CA ALA A 103 13.48 -3.55 4.99
C ALA A 103 12.81 -2.32 5.61
N THR A 104 11.95 -2.52 6.62
CA THR A 104 11.29 -1.43 7.35
C THR A 104 12.32 -0.61 8.12
N ASN A 105 13.23 -1.23 8.86
CA ASN A 105 14.28 -0.53 9.59
C ASN A 105 15.20 0.26 8.66
N LYS A 106 15.56 -0.31 7.51
CA LYS A 106 16.35 0.38 6.48
C LYS A 106 15.63 1.64 5.98
N LEU A 107 14.34 1.53 5.63
CA LEU A 107 13.56 2.70 5.23
C LEU A 107 13.54 3.75 6.34
N MET A 108 13.22 3.36 7.57
CA MET A 108 13.08 4.31 8.67
C MET A 108 14.40 4.95 9.10
N SER A 109 15.54 4.32 8.84
CA SER A 109 16.86 4.92 9.09
C SER A 109 17.13 6.14 8.21
N GLU A 110 16.46 6.25 7.05
CA GLU A 110 16.53 7.41 6.16
C GLU A 110 15.60 8.57 6.63
N TYR A 111 14.68 8.29 7.58
CA TYR A 111 13.69 9.24 8.12
C TYR A 111 13.74 9.28 9.66
N PRO A 112 14.85 9.74 10.28
CA PRO A 112 14.95 9.77 11.73
C PRO A 112 13.91 10.71 12.36
N GLY A 113 13.25 10.24 13.42
CA GLY A 113 12.22 10.99 14.13
C GLY A 113 10.82 10.95 13.49
N PHE A 114 10.63 10.09 12.47
CA PHE A 114 9.31 9.85 11.87
C PHE A 114 8.69 8.57 12.43
N ASP A 115 7.36 8.55 12.53
CA ASP A 115 6.58 7.33 12.66
C ASP A 115 6.10 6.86 11.28
N LEU A 116 5.90 5.55 11.11
CA LEU A 116 5.47 4.95 9.86
C LEU A 116 3.99 4.62 9.89
N ILE A 117 3.24 5.03 8.87
CA ILE A 117 1.86 4.60 8.64
C ILE A 117 1.79 3.89 7.29
N HIS A 118 1.27 2.67 7.28
CA HIS A 118 1.10 1.91 6.04
C HIS A 118 -0.14 1.01 6.07
N GLY A 119 -0.57 0.58 4.89
CA GLY A 119 -1.65 -0.39 4.69
C GLY A 119 -1.12 -1.73 4.19
N HIS A 120 -1.68 -2.22 3.08
CA HIS A 120 -1.34 -3.40 2.30
C HIS A 120 -1.58 -4.74 3.00
N THR A 121 -1.06 -4.94 4.21
CA THR A 121 -1.17 -6.22 4.94
C THR A 121 -2.52 -6.38 5.64
N HIS A 122 -3.27 -5.30 5.81
CA HIS A 122 -4.58 -5.23 6.46
C HIS A 122 -4.59 -5.79 7.91
N ARG A 123 -3.43 -5.81 8.56
CA ARG A 123 -3.28 -6.31 9.93
C ARG A 123 -3.20 -5.15 10.89
N GLN A 124 -4.34 -4.54 11.17
CA GLN A 124 -4.43 -3.36 12.03
C GLN A 124 -3.70 -3.57 13.35
N LYS A 125 -2.61 -2.83 13.53
CA LYS A 125 -1.79 -2.91 14.73
C LYS A 125 -0.83 -1.72 14.83
N THR A 126 -0.51 -1.35 16.05
CA THR A 126 0.60 -0.44 16.36
C THR A 126 1.78 -1.26 16.89
N HIS A 127 2.94 -1.13 16.24
CA HIS A 127 4.19 -1.78 16.64
C HIS A 127 5.16 -0.69 17.10
N LYS A 128 5.58 -0.77 18.36
CA LYS A 128 6.64 0.08 18.90
C LYS A 128 7.99 -0.55 18.60
N GLN A 129 8.86 0.20 17.96
CA GLN A 129 10.25 -0.14 17.71
C GLN A 129 11.15 0.79 18.54
N ASP A 130 12.44 0.53 18.60
CA ASP A 130 13.35 1.32 19.40
C ASP A 130 13.44 2.80 18.95
N SER A 131 13.33 3.08 17.65
CA SER A 131 13.52 4.41 17.06
C SER A 131 12.29 5.01 16.38
N TYR A 132 11.21 4.25 16.21
CA TYR A 132 9.97 4.71 15.57
C TYR A 132 8.77 3.86 15.98
N THR A 133 7.58 4.38 15.72
CA THR A 133 6.35 3.59 15.83
C THR A 133 5.79 3.30 14.43
N ARG A 134 5.38 2.05 14.20
CA ARG A 134 4.76 1.61 12.96
C ARG A 134 3.28 1.34 13.17
N HIS A 135 2.43 2.04 12.44
CA HIS A 135 0.98 1.89 12.44
C HIS A 135 0.53 1.22 11.15
N VAL A 136 -0.15 0.09 11.27
CA VAL A 136 -0.66 -0.69 10.15
C VAL A 136 -2.17 -0.51 10.05
N LEU A 137 -2.65 0.05 8.94
CA LEU A 137 -4.08 0.20 8.68
C LEU A 137 -4.75 -1.15 8.40
N GLY A 138 -5.97 -1.32 8.90
CA GLY A 138 -6.85 -2.44 8.55
C GLY A 138 -7.41 -2.33 7.14
N ASP A 139 -8.24 -3.29 6.77
CA ASP A 139 -9.01 -3.24 5.53
C ASP A 139 -10.34 -2.50 5.70
N TRP A 140 -10.98 -2.28 4.56
CA TRP A 140 -12.34 -1.79 4.47
C TRP A 140 -13.18 -2.90 3.88
N SER A 141 -13.97 -3.57 4.71
CA SER A 141 -14.82 -4.69 4.31
C SER A 141 -16.17 -4.65 5.02
N ASN A 142 -17.21 -5.07 4.33
CA ASN A 142 -18.55 -5.21 4.91
C ASN A 142 -19.06 -3.97 5.66
N SER A 143 -18.83 -2.79 5.12
CA SER A 143 -19.22 -1.50 5.68
C SER A 143 -18.43 -1.06 6.94
N ILE A 144 -17.41 -1.81 7.33
CA ILE A 144 -16.51 -1.43 8.43
C ILE A 144 -15.14 -1.06 7.84
N GLY A 145 -14.63 0.07 8.23
CA GLY A 145 -13.32 0.58 7.81
C GLY A 145 -12.45 0.96 8.99
N SER A 146 -11.15 0.78 8.83
CA SER A 146 -10.13 1.25 9.77
C SER A 146 -9.52 2.55 9.29
N ALA A 147 -9.50 3.55 10.15
CA ALA A 147 -8.86 4.84 9.87
C ALA A 147 -8.01 5.31 11.06
N ILE A 148 -7.10 6.22 10.76
CA ILE A 148 -6.34 6.95 11.78
C ILE A 148 -6.76 8.41 11.70
N LYS A 149 -7.17 8.96 12.84
CA LYS A 149 -7.37 10.39 13.04
C LYS A 149 -6.11 10.97 13.68
N LEU A 150 -5.57 11.98 13.05
CA LEU A 150 -4.48 12.78 13.60
C LEU A 150 -5.06 14.06 14.18
N SER A 151 -5.02 14.15 15.51
CA SER A 151 -5.34 15.35 16.27
C SER A 151 -4.12 15.65 17.16
N ASP A 152 -4.31 16.05 18.41
CA ASP A 152 -3.20 16.15 19.38
C ASP A 152 -2.56 14.78 19.66
N LYS A 153 -3.34 13.73 19.44
CA LYS A 153 -2.91 12.33 19.52
C LYS A 153 -3.31 11.60 18.25
N LEU A 154 -2.62 10.48 17.97
CA LEU A 154 -3.06 9.53 16.96
C LEU A 154 -4.13 8.64 17.59
N GLU A 155 -5.30 8.59 16.98
CA GLU A 155 -6.44 7.81 17.42
C GLU A 155 -6.89 6.85 16.31
N TRP A 156 -7.17 5.62 16.69
CA TRP A 156 -7.79 4.66 15.79
C TRP A 156 -9.29 4.93 15.72
N LEU A 157 -9.82 4.97 14.51
CA LEU A 157 -11.25 5.08 14.24
C LEU A 157 -11.72 3.83 13.52
N GLU A 158 -12.85 3.32 13.96
CA GLU A 158 -13.66 2.38 13.23
C GLU A 158 -14.79 3.16 12.55
N ILE A 159 -14.92 3.01 11.23
CA ILE A 159 -15.92 3.72 10.43
C ILE A 159 -16.95 2.68 9.99
N ASN A 160 -18.18 2.88 10.42
CA ASN A 160 -19.34 2.05 10.10
C ASN A 160 -20.19 2.68 9.00
#